data_6c77c8e493e611c1728ce1963fbd6641
#
_entry.id   6c77c8e493e611c1728ce1963fbd6641
#
_cell.length_a   1.000
_cell.length_b   1.000
_cell.length_c   1.000
_cell.angle_alpha   90.00
_cell.angle_beta   90.00
_cell.angle_gamma   90.00
#
_symmetry.space_group_name_H-M   'P 1'
#
loop_
_entity.id
_entity.type
_entity.pdbx_description
1 polymer ?
#
loop_
_entity_poly.entity_id
_entity_poly.type
_entity_poly.pdbx_seq_one_letter_code
_entity_poly.pdbx_strand_id
1 'polypeptide(L)'
;TIPSDPIISVKTNLRQLPRDKDVLVWMGHSSYYMQLNGHRILIDPISAEYALPVPFVDKAFEGSNIYTPDDIPDDIDVMVLSHDHWDHLDYDFVRAIEPKVKHVVTGLGNGGYYEKWGYPLEKISEEDWNTPVKIDDGLTVWVLPARHFSGRMLKRNQTLYAGFAFITPGRKVFYSGDGGYDGRFARIGDQFGGFDLAILEDGQYNKDWHSVHMMPEETAQAAVDLHAKTVVPCHNGKYPLSTHQWKDPYIRLVKAAHEKDLTLLTPMIGETLRIGDQNQYFGRWWELMN
;
A
#
# COMPACT_ATOMS: atom_id res chain seq x y z
N THR A 1 16.49 -6.81 -11.09
CA THR A 1 17.53 -7.60 -10.39
C THR A 1 17.12 -7.85 -8.94
N ILE A 2 17.66 -8.89 -8.35
CA ILE A 2 17.41 -9.33 -6.97
C ILE A 2 18.58 -8.84 -6.10
N PRO A 3 18.35 -8.39 -4.84
CA PRO A 3 19.42 -8.08 -3.92
C PRO A 3 20.27 -9.33 -3.62
N SER A 4 21.57 -9.18 -3.43
CA SER A 4 22.45 -10.27 -3.02
C SER A 4 22.49 -10.47 -1.50
N ASP A 5 22.15 -9.42 -0.76
CA ASP A 5 22.02 -9.45 0.70
C ASP A 5 20.54 -9.55 1.10
N PRO A 6 20.20 -10.16 2.27
CA PRO A 6 18.85 -10.08 2.80
C PRO A 6 18.42 -8.63 3.03
N ILE A 7 17.16 -8.31 2.72
CA ILE A 7 16.59 -6.99 2.97
C ILE A 7 16.72 -6.66 4.46
N ILE A 8 17.30 -5.51 4.76
CA ILE A 8 17.40 -4.99 6.13
C ILE A 8 15.99 -4.65 6.61
N SER A 9 15.61 -5.19 7.74
CA SER A 9 14.29 -5.00 8.34
C SER A 9 14.39 -4.93 9.85
N VAL A 10 13.38 -4.36 10.49
CA VAL A 10 13.22 -4.34 11.94
C VAL A 10 11.79 -4.71 12.29
N LYS A 11 11.58 -5.70 13.15
CA LYS A 11 10.22 -6.14 13.47
C LYS A 11 9.63 -5.35 14.64
N THR A 12 8.69 -4.46 14.36
CA THR A 12 7.84 -3.83 15.38
C THR A 12 6.72 -4.79 15.77
N ASN A 13 6.47 -4.93 17.08
CA ASN A 13 5.31 -5.65 17.57
C ASN A 13 4.05 -4.77 17.42
N LEU A 14 3.22 -5.07 16.43
CA LEU A 14 2.05 -4.26 16.09
C LEU A 14 1.01 -4.20 17.23
N ARG A 15 0.91 -5.25 18.06
CA ARG A 15 -0.01 -5.28 19.21
C ARG A 15 0.36 -4.31 20.31
N GLN A 16 1.64 -3.96 20.42
CA GLN A 16 2.18 -3.08 21.47
C GLN A 16 2.17 -1.61 21.10
N LEU A 17 1.86 -1.27 19.85
CA LEU A 17 1.76 0.13 19.43
C LEU A 17 0.59 0.81 20.16
N PRO A 18 0.81 1.95 20.85
CA PRO A 18 -0.26 2.69 21.50
C PRO A 18 -1.33 3.09 20.49
N ARG A 19 -2.59 2.71 20.73
CA ARG A 19 -3.69 2.87 19.77
C ARG A 19 -4.02 4.34 19.47
N ASP A 20 -3.69 5.25 20.39
CA ASP A 20 -3.87 6.70 20.23
C ASP A 20 -2.80 7.38 19.37
N LYS A 21 -1.81 6.64 18.88
CA LYS A 21 -0.75 7.16 18.00
C LYS A 21 -1.10 6.88 16.53
N ASP A 22 -0.99 7.91 15.71
CA ASP A 22 -1.11 7.80 14.26
C ASP A 22 0.23 7.33 13.70
N VAL A 23 0.29 6.07 13.27
CA VAL A 23 1.52 5.42 12.81
C VAL A 23 1.29 4.57 11.58
N LEU A 24 2.36 4.40 10.80
CA LEU A 24 2.41 3.51 9.66
C LEU A 24 3.58 2.54 9.82
N VAL A 25 3.36 1.27 9.55
CA VAL A 25 4.40 0.23 9.51
C VAL A 25 4.34 -0.47 8.16
N TRP A 26 5.41 -0.37 7.40
CA TRP A 26 5.54 -1.06 6.12
C TRP A 26 5.83 -2.55 6.35
N MET A 27 5.02 -3.42 5.75
CA MET A 27 5.15 -4.88 5.86
C MET A 27 5.80 -5.51 4.61
N GLY A 28 6.33 -4.67 3.73
CA GLY A 28 6.91 -5.06 2.45
C GLY A 28 5.94 -4.93 1.27
N HIS A 29 6.47 -4.68 0.07
CA HIS A 29 5.69 -4.46 -1.15
C HIS A 29 4.67 -3.32 -0.97
N SER A 30 3.40 -3.61 -1.17
CA SER A 30 2.29 -2.66 -0.94
C SER A 30 1.50 -2.95 0.34
N SER A 31 2.05 -3.76 1.24
CA SER A 31 1.40 -4.14 2.49
C SER A 31 1.74 -3.20 3.62
N TYR A 32 0.72 -2.70 4.31
CA TYR A 32 0.88 -1.77 5.43
C TYR A 32 -0.06 -2.10 6.59
N TYR A 33 0.45 -1.89 7.79
CA TYR A 33 -0.34 -1.71 8.99
C TYR A 33 -0.35 -0.23 9.35
N MET A 34 -1.51 0.34 9.60
CA MET A 34 -1.68 1.76 9.92
C MET A 34 -2.59 1.93 11.13
N GLN A 35 -2.23 2.86 12.02
CA GLN A 35 -3.13 3.38 13.04
C GLN A 35 -3.46 4.83 12.70
N LEU A 36 -4.73 5.19 12.70
CA LEU A 36 -5.20 6.52 12.36
C LEU A 36 -6.43 6.86 13.19
N ASN A 37 -6.34 7.91 14.01
CA ASN A 37 -7.41 8.36 14.89
C ASN A 37 -8.04 7.22 15.72
N GLY A 38 -7.19 6.38 16.32
CA GLY A 38 -7.60 5.25 17.14
C GLY A 38 -8.09 4.02 16.37
N HIS A 39 -8.09 4.03 15.03
CA HIS A 39 -8.45 2.89 14.19
C HIS A 39 -7.22 2.10 13.77
N ARG A 40 -7.35 0.79 13.70
CA ARG A 40 -6.35 -0.14 13.15
C ARG A 40 -6.75 -0.56 11.74
N ILE A 41 -5.85 -0.34 10.79
CA ILE A 41 -6.12 -0.47 9.36
C ILE A 41 -5.07 -1.38 8.73
N LEU A 42 -5.49 -2.29 7.87
CA LEU A 42 -4.61 -3.07 7.01
C LEU A 42 -4.80 -2.67 5.55
N ILE A 43 -3.71 -2.57 4.83
CA ILE A 43 -3.66 -2.27 3.40
C ILE A 43 -2.98 -3.41 2.68
N ASP A 44 -3.65 -4.05 1.73
CA ASP A 44 -3.15 -5.12 0.85
C ASP A 44 -2.21 -6.12 1.58
N PRO A 45 -2.64 -6.77 2.68
CA PRO A 45 -1.75 -7.61 3.47
C PRO A 45 -1.34 -8.87 2.71
N ILE A 46 -0.04 -9.12 2.61
CA ILE A 46 0.54 -10.26 1.91
C ILE A 46 1.78 -10.79 2.61
N SER A 47 1.85 -12.11 2.79
CA SER A 47 3.05 -12.84 3.23
C SER A 47 3.43 -14.00 2.30
N ALA A 48 2.85 -14.07 1.12
CA ALA A 48 3.14 -15.09 0.14
C ALA A 48 4.65 -15.11 -0.23
N GLU A 49 5.21 -16.31 -0.31
CA GLU A 49 6.62 -16.50 -0.70
C GLU A 49 6.86 -16.12 -2.17
N TYR A 50 5.84 -16.26 -3.01
CA TYR A 50 5.88 -15.95 -4.44
C TYR A 50 4.80 -14.94 -4.80
N ALA A 51 5.12 -13.99 -5.64
CA ALA A 51 4.18 -12.97 -6.11
C ALA A 51 3.14 -13.52 -7.11
N LEU A 52 3.39 -14.70 -7.68
CA LEU A 52 2.51 -15.38 -8.64
C LEU A 52 2.18 -16.80 -8.11
N PRO A 53 1.09 -17.42 -8.57
CA PRO A 53 0.71 -18.77 -8.15
C PRO A 53 1.59 -19.87 -8.78
N VAL A 54 2.73 -19.50 -9.33
CA VAL A 54 3.70 -20.40 -9.97
C VAL A 54 4.93 -20.49 -9.06
N PRO A 55 5.22 -21.65 -8.46
CA PRO A 55 6.41 -21.82 -7.64
C PRO A 55 7.68 -21.48 -8.41
N PHE A 56 8.66 -20.93 -7.71
CA PHE A 56 9.98 -20.56 -8.23
C PHE A 56 10.02 -19.33 -9.16
N VAL A 57 8.87 -18.66 -9.36
CA VAL A 57 8.80 -17.42 -10.14
C VAL A 57 8.48 -16.27 -9.18
N ASP A 58 9.22 -15.17 -9.29
CA ASP A 58 9.03 -13.94 -8.50
C ASP A 58 8.99 -14.18 -6.98
N LYS A 59 10.00 -14.92 -6.50
CA LYS A 59 10.19 -15.19 -5.08
C LYS A 59 10.47 -13.89 -4.32
N ALA A 60 9.87 -13.77 -3.13
CA ALA A 60 10.15 -12.67 -2.21
C ALA A 60 11.64 -12.62 -1.85
N PHE A 61 12.19 -11.41 -1.80
CA PHE A 61 13.58 -11.18 -1.37
C PHE A 61 13.78 -11.70 0.05
N GLU A 62 14.91 -12.31 0.31
CA GLU A 62 15.25 -12.76 1.66
C GLU A 62 15.20 -11.56 2.63
N GLY A 63 14.68 -11.77 3.85
CA GLY A 63 14.53 -10.71 4.85
C GLY A 63 13.32 -9.79 4.67
N SER A 64 12.62 -9.82 3.52
CA SER A 64 11.48 -8.93 3.26
C SER A 64 10.15 -9.42 3.83
N ASN A 65 10.05 -10.70 4.22
CA ASN A 65 8.79 -11.34 4.62
C ASN A 65 8.80 -11.67 6.12
N ILE A 66 8.75 -10.63 6.96
CA ILE A 66 8.89 -10.77 8.41
C ILE A 66 7.56 -10.79 9.18
N TYR A 67 6.45 -10.40 8.54
CA TYR A 67 5.12 -10.40 9.14
C TYR A 67 4.27 -11.55 8.60
N THR A 68 3.51 -12.17 9.50
CA THR A 68 2.57 -13.25 9.21
C THR A 68 1.18 -12.88 9.77
N PRO A 69 0.12 -13.64 9.44
CA PRO A 69 -1.20 -13.44 10.05
C PRO A 69 -1.19 -13.44 11.59
N ASP A 70 -0.27 -14.17 12.22
CA ASP A 70 -0.16 -14.25 13.69
C ASP A 70 0.34 -12.92 14.32
N ASP A 71 1.03 -12.09 13.56
CA ASP A 71 1.51 -10.79 14.03
C ASP A 71 0.40 -9.72 14.06
N ILE A 72 -0.70 -9.96 13.36
CA ILE A 72 -1.78 -9.00 13.22
C ILE A 72 -2.60 -8.92 14.52
N PRO A 73 -2.87 -7.70 15.05
CA PRO A 73 -3.78 -7.51 16.17
C PRO A 73 -5.18 -8.11 15.94
N ASP A 74 -5.85 -8.53 17.00
CA ASP A 74 -7.14 -9.22 16.93
C ASP A 74 -8.33 -8.27 16.64
N ASP A 75 -8.09 -6.96 16.59
CA ASP A 75 -9.11 -5.91 16.49
C ASP A 75 -8.80 -4.91 15.36
N ILE A 76 -8.68 -5.43 14.14
CA ILE A 76 -8.56 -4.61 12.93
C ILE A 76 -9.91 -4.01 12.58
N ASP A 77 -10.00 -2.68 12.58
CA ASP A 77 -11.23 -1.97 12.29
C ASP A 77 -11.61 -2.01 10.81
N VAL A 78 -10.61 -1.86 9.92
CA VAL A 78 -10.83 -1.95 8.49
C VAL A 78 -9.61 -2.53 7.75
N MET A 79 -9.89 -3.35 6.75
CA MET A 79 -8.91 -3.83 5.78
C MET A 79 -9.33 -3.36 4.39
N VAL A 80 -8.40 -2.79 3.63
CA VAL A 80 -8.65 -2.40 2.24
C VAL A 80 -7.89 -3.29 1.28
N LEU A 81 -8.49 -3.53 0.11
CA LEU A 81 -7.86 -4.19 -1.03
C LEU A 81 -7.92 -3.28 -2.24
N SER A 82 -6.76 -2.95 -2.80
CA SER A 82 -6.68 -2.12 -3.99
C SER A 82 -7.15 -2.84 -5.26
N HIS A 83 -6.72 -4.08 -5.47
CA HIS A 83 -7.11 -4.92 -6.60
C HIS A 83 -6.71 -6.39 -6.36
N ASP A 84 -7.14 -7.27 -7.24
CA ASP A 84 -7.06 -8.72 -7.05
C ASP A 84 -5.80 -9.40 -7.57
N HIS A 85 -4.74 -8.65 -7.94
CA HIS A 85 -3.48 -9.27 -8.34
C HIS A 85 -2.89 -10.12 -7.22
N TRP A 86 -2.10 -11.13 -7.59
CA TRP A 86 -1.55 -12.11 -6.66
C TRP A 86 -0.62 -11.51 -5.60
N ASP A 87 0.06 -10.42 -5.94
CA ASP A 87 0.97 -9.68 -5.07
C ASP A 87 0.26 -8.63 -4.17
N HIS A 88 -1.08 -8.55 -4.21
CA HIS A 88 -1.92 -7.70 -3.37
C HIS A 88 -2.99 -8.46 -2.59
N LEU A 89 -3.49 -9.56 -3.11
CA LEU A 89 -4.53 -10.37 -2.50
C LEU A 89 -4.00 -11.79 -2.21
N ASP A 90 -3.63 -12.03 -0.97
CA ASP A 90 -3.09 -13.28 -0.46
C ASP A 90 -4.20 -14.10 0.21
N TYR A 91 -4.58 -15.20 -0.40
CA TYR A 91 -5.63 -16.09 0.08
C TYR A 91 -5.38 -16.59 1.50
N ASP A 92 -4.18 -17.12 1.77
CA ASP A 92 -3.85 -17.70 3.06
C ASP A 92 -3.83 -16.65 4.16
N PHE A 93 -3.26 -15.47 3.88
CA PHE A 93 -3.21 -14.36 4.82
C PHE A 93 -4.62 -13.86 5.16
N VAL A 94 -5.38 -13.49 4.14
CA VAL A 94 -6.73 -12.91 4.28
C VAL A 94 -7.66 -13.87 5.01
N ARG A 95 -7.61 -15.14 4.67
CA ARG A 95 -8.44 -16.17 5.33
C ARG A 95 -8.07 -16.35 6.79
N ALA A 96 -6.77 -16.36 7.11
CA ALA A 96 -6.29 -16.54 8.48
C ALA A 96 -6.70 -15.39 9.41
N ILE A 97 -6.81 -14.16 8.89
CA ILE A 97 -7.15 -12.99 9.70
C ILE A 97 -8.65 -12.64 9.71
N GLU A 98 -9.51 -13.41 9.04
CA GLU A 98 -10.96 -13.13 9.01
C GLU A 98 -11.55 -12.83 10.39
N PRO A 99 -11.28 -13.61 11.46
CA PRO A 99 -11.83 -13.35 12.78
C PRO A 99 -11.35 -12.04 13.43
N LYS A 100 -10.25 -11.50 12.94
CA LYS A 100 -9.61 -10.28 13.47
C LYS A 100 -10.12 -8.99 12.78
N VAL A 101 -10.78 -9.11 11.63
CA VAL A 101 -11.18 -7.98 10.79
C VAL A 101 -12.66 -7.69 10.97
N LYS A 102 -12.98 -6.44 11.31
CA LYS A 102 -14.37 -5.98 11.48
C LYS A 102 -15.01 -5.60 10.15
N HIS A 103 -14.23 -4.99 9.24
CA HIS A 103 -14.76 -4.46 7.98
C HIS A 103 -13.73 -4.54 6.86
N VAL A 104 -14.19 -4.87 5.64
CA VAL A 104 -13.40 -4.86 4.40
C VAL A 104 -13.97 -3.81 3.47
N VAL A 105 -13.12 -2.97 2.87
CA VAL A 105 -13.48 -2.00 1.83
C VAL A 105 -12.65 -2.27 0.59
N THR A 106 -13.31 -2.39 -0.56
CA THR A 106 -12.66 -2.70 -1.83
C THR A 106 -13.47 -2.19 -3.02
N GLY A 107 -12.89 -2.23 -4.21
CA GLY A 107 -13.57 -1.95 -5.46
C GLY A 107 -14.56 -3.05 -5.86
N LEU A 108 -15.54 -2.69 -6.72
CA LEU A 108 -16.61 -3.59 -7.22
C LEU A 108 -16.05 -4.93 -7.73
N GLY A 109 -16.71 -6.01 -7.37
CA GLY A 109 -16.40 -7.38 -7.78
C GLY A 109 -15.38 -8.10 -6.88
N ASN A 110 -14.55 -7.38 -6.12
CA ASN A 110 -13.57 -8.02 -5.23
C ASN A 110 -14.21 -8.65 -3.99
N GLY A 111 -15.38 -8.17 -3.57
CA GLY A 111 -16.13 -8.72 -2.44
C GLY A 111 -16.42 -10.22 -2.57
N GLY A 112 -16.59 -10.71 -3.80
CA GLY A 112 -16.79 -12.12 -4.08
C GLY A 112 -15.64 -13.05 -3.67
N TYR A 113 -14.39 -12.56 -3.66
CA TYR A 113 -13.27 -13.33 -3.11
C TYR A 113 -13.42 -13.52 -1.60
N TYR A 114 -13.70 -12.42 -0.89
CA TYR A 114 -13.85 -12.45 0.57
C TYR A 114 -15.03 -13.32 0.99
N GLU A 115 -16.19 -13.19 0.34
CA GLU A 115 -17.35 -14.04 0.60
C GLU A 115 -17.03 -15.53 0.41
N LYS A 116 -16.41 -15.87 -0.72
CA LYS A 116 -15.98 -17.25 -1.02
C LYS A 116 -14.97 -17.80 0.00
N TRP A 117 -14.17 -16.93 0.60
CA TRP A 117 -13.15 -17.30 1.57
C TRP A 117 -13.60 -17.23 3.03
N GLY A 118 -14.90 -16.99 3.27
CA GLY A 118 -15.53 -17.14 4.57
C GLY A 118 -15.81 -15.83 5.31
N TYR A 119 -15.63 -14.67 4.67
CA TYR A 119 -16.04 -13.41 5.26
C TYR A 119 -17.56 -13.26 5.20
N PRO A 120 -18.25 -12.93 6.31
CA PRO A 120 -19.67 -12.59 6.29
C PRO A 120 -19.94 -11.36 5.41
N LEU A 121 -21.05 -11.36 4.69
CA LEU A 121 -21.42 -10.26 3.78
C LEU A 121 -21.51 -8.92 4.49
N GLU A 122 -21.96 -8.89 5.73
CA GLU A 122 -22.04 -7.67 6.55
C GLU A 122 -20.70 -7.02 6.86
N LYS A 123 -19.59 -7.75 6.71
CA LYS A 123 -18.23 -7.20 6.85
C LYS A 123 -17.71 -6.57 5.56
N ILE A 124 -18.36 -6.74 4.42
CA ILE A 124 -17.83 -6.40 3.10
C ILE A 124 -18.55 -5.20 2.53
N SER A 125 -17.82 -4.13 2.22
CA SER A 125 -18.26 -3.03 1.37
C SER A 125 -17.44 -3.03 0.10
N GLU A 126 -18.09 -3.31 -1.03
CA GLU A 126 -17.48 -3.12 -2.34
C GLU A 126 -18.19 -1.96 -3.06
N GLU A 127 -17.40 -1.01 -3.54
CA GLU A 127 -17.93 0.26 -4.05
C GLU A 127 -17.27 0.66 -5.38
N ASP A 128 -17.94 1.51 -6.12
CA ASP A 128 -17.39 2.17 -7.30
C ASP A 128 -16.47 3.33 -6.89
N TRP A 129 -15.71 3.83 -7.83
CA TRP A 129 -14.85 5.01 -7.63
C TRP A 129 -15.66 6.22 -7.14
N ASN A 130 -14.98 7.06 -6.37
CA ASN A 130 -15.52 8.28 -5.76
C ASN A 130 -16.65 8.03 -4.76
N THR A 131 -16.65 6.87 -4.12
CA THR A 131 -17.66 6.50 -3.12
C THR A 131 -17.03 6.47 -1.72
N PRO A 132 -17.61 7.20 -0.75
CA PRO A 132 -17.20 7.12 0.64
C PRO A 132 -17.84 5.92 1.35
N VAL A 133 -17.08 5.24 2.17
CA VAL A 133 -17.54 4.24 3.14
C VAL A 133 -17.29 4.77 4.55
N LYS A 134 -18.34 5.14 5.23
CA LYS A 134 -18.25 5.62 6.62
C LYS A 134 -18.05 4.42 7.55
N ILE A 135 -16.90 4.32 8.19
CA ILE A 135 -16.63 3.29 9.21
C ILE A 135 -17.29 3.70 10.52
N ASP A 136 -17.06 4.93 10.95
CA ASP A 136 -17.72 5.59 12.07
C ASP A 136 -17.54 7.12 11.97
N ASP A 137 -17.83 7.87 13.04
CA ASP A 137 -17.65 9.32 13.04
C ASP A 137 -16.19 9.77 13.00
N GLY A 138 -15.26 8.88 13.28
CA GLY A 138 -13.81 9.14 13.30
C GLY A 138 -13.06 8.72 12.06
N LEU A 139 -13.66 7.93 11.16
CA LEU A 139 -12.99 7.43 9.95
C LEU A 139 -13.97 7.19 8.80
N THR A 140 -13.66 7.79 7.67
CA THR A 140 -14.29 7.49 6.37
C THR A 140 -13.21 7.03 5.39
N VAL A 141 -13.47 5.93 4.69
CA VAL A 141 -12.60 5.39 3.63
C VAL A 141 -13.25 5.66 2.27
N TRP A 142 -12.55 6.42 1.43
CA TRP A 142 -13.00 6.68 0.06
C TRP A 142 -12.36 5.68 -0.89
N VAL A 143 -13.18 5.05 -1.74
CA VAL A 143 -12.72 4.29 -2.90
C VAL A 143 -12.48 5.27 -4.04
N LEU A 144 -11.26 5.33 -4.56
CA LEU A 144 -10.83 6.34 -5.53
C LEU A 144 -10.30 5.72 -6.83
N PRO A 145 -10.34 6.47 -7.95
CA PRO A 145 -9.84 5.98 -9.23
C PRO A 145 -8.36 5.60 -9.20
N ALA A 146 -8.03 4.53 -9.89
CA ALA A 146 -6.67 4.13 -10.25
C ALA A 146 -6.57 3.90 -11.75
N ARG A 147 -5.37 3.81 -12.30
CA ARG A 147 -5.13 3.52 -13.72
C ARG A 147 -4.33 2.23 -13.85
N HIS A 148 -5.03 1.11 -13.72
CA HIS A 148 -4.44 -0.21 -13.68
C HIS A 148 -5.29 -1.23 -14.43
N PHE A 149 -5.16 -2.49 -14.10
CA PHE A 149 -6.00 -3.59 -14.55
C PHE A 149 -6.17 -4.60 -13.41
N SER A 150 -7.10 -5.52 -13.55
CA SER A 150 -7.33 -6.58 -12.58
C SER A 150 -7.29 -7.96 -13.24
N GLY A 151 -7.17 -9.02 -12.44
CA GLY A 151 -7.24 -10.40 -12.87
C GLY A 151 -6.25 -11.33 -12.17
N ARG A 152 -6.74 -12.49 -11.78
CA ARG A 152 -5.96 -13.57 -11.14
C ARG A 152 -5.78 -14.79 -12.03
N MET A 153 -6.58 -14.89 -13.10
CA MET A 153 -6.61 -16.03 -14.01
C MET A 153 -6.65 -15.53 -15.46
N LEU A 154 -7.24 -16.31 -16.36
CA LEU A 154 -7.26 -16.01 -17.79
C LEU A 154 -8.11 -14.79 -18.18
N LYS A 155 -9.06 -14.41 -17.31
CA LYS A 155 -9.95 -13.26 -17.57
C LYS A 155 -9.43 -12.03 -16.82
N ARG A 156 -9.25 -10.93 -17.55
CA ARG A 156 -8.85 -9.63 -16.98
C ARG A 156 -10.06 -8.72 -16.78
N ASN A 157 -9.90 -7.72 -15.89
CA ASN A 157 -10.86 -6.64 -15.67
C ASN A 157 -12.27 -7.10 -15.30
N GLN A 158 -12.36 -8.17 -14.49
CA GLN A 158 -13.64 -8.63 -13.92
C GLN A 158 -13.95 -7.95 -12.58
N THR A 159 -12.96 -7.30 -11.99
CA THR A 159 -13.05 -6.57 -10.73
C THR A 159 -12.47 -5.17 -10.88
N LEU A 160 -12.91 -4.24 -10.05
CA LEU A 160 -12.44 -2.85 -10.07
C LEU A 160 -11.18 -2.71 -9.21
N TYR A 161 -10.19 -2.05 -9.77
CA TYR A 161 -8.97 -1.61 -9.09
C TYR A 161 -9.16 -0.19 -8.54
N ALA A 162 -8.54 0.12 -7.40
CA ALA A 162 -8.78 1.38 -6.71
C ALA A 162 -7.56 1.84 -5.89
N GLY A 163 -7.51 3.16 -5.65
CA GLY A 163 -6.79 3.75 -4.55
C GLY A 163 -7.75 4.09 -3.41
N PHE A 164 -7.22 4.59 -2.29
CA PHE A 164 -8.03 4.93 -1.12
C PHE A 164 -7.60 6.23 -0.48
N ALA A 165 -8.57 7.00 0.03
CA ALA A 165 -8.33 8.08 0.96
C ALA A 165 -8.93 7.73 2.32
N PHE A 166 -8.12 7.81 3.35
CA PHE A 166 -8.50 7.61 4.75
C PHE A 166 -8.66 8.99 5.38
N ILE A 167 -9.90 9.35 5.69
CA ILE A 167 -10.26 10.69 6.15
C ILE A 167 -10.73 10.64 7.59
N THR A 168 -10.06 11.37 8.44
CA THR A 168 -10.42 11.58 9.84
C THR A 168 -10.59 13.08 10.11
N PRO A 169 -11.13 13.50 11.27
CA PRO A 169 -11.22 14.94 11.60
C PRO A 169 -9.89 15.67 11.58
N GLY A 170 -8.79 15.01 11.92
CA GLY A 170 -7.47 15.64 12.07
C GLY A 170 -6.42 15.21 11.04
N ARG A 171 -6.66 14.16 10.24
CA ARG A 171 -5.67 13.58 9.34
C ARG A 171 -6.29 13.08 8.05
N LYS A 172 -5.51 13.17 6.97
CA LYS A 172 -5.86 12.60 5.66
C LYS A 172 -4.67 11.82 5.12
N VAL A 173 -4.90 10.55 4.80
CA VAL A 173 -3.89 9.66 4.21
C VAL A 173 -4.39 9.14 2.88
N PHE A 174 -3.54 9.14 1.86
CA PHE A 174 -3.83 8.59 0.54
C PHE A 174 -2.98 7.34 0.28
N TYR A 175 -3.58 6.33 -0.31
CA TYR A 175 -2.91 5.15 -0.86
C TYR A 175 -3.29 5.00 -2.33
N SER A 176 -2.29 4.95 -3.21
CA SER A 176 -2.54 4.95 -4.66
C SER A 176 -3.10 3.64 -5.20
N GLY A 177 -2.88 2.51 -4.52
CA GLY A 177 -2.90 1.22 -5.21
C GLY A 177 -1.85 1.20 -6.31
N ASP A 178 -1.97 0.28 -7.25
CA ASP A 178 -1.15 0.25 -8.45
C ASP A 178 -1.77 1.09 -9.55
N GLY A 179 -0.93 1.72 -10.36
CA GLY A 179 -1.42 2.46 -11.52
C GLY A 179 -0.41 3.43 -12.13
N GLY A 180 -0.59 3.72 -13.41
CA GLY A 180 0.17 4.73 -14.12
C GLY A 180 -0.23 6.15 -13.71
N TYR A 181 0.62 7.12 -14.09
CA TYR A 181 0.38 8.55 -13.84
C TYR A 181 -0.65 9.11 -14.81
N ASP A 182 -1.53 9.96 -14.31
CA ASP A 182 -2.41 10.84 -15.07
C ASP A 182 -2.96 11.99 -14.20
N GLY A 183 -3.83 12.83 -14.78
CA GLY A 183 -4.42 13.99 -14.11
C GLY A 183 -5.39 13.69 -12.96
N ARG A 184 -5.66 12.41 -12.62
CA ARG A 184 -6.53 12.07 -11.48
C ARG A 184 -5.90 12.48 -10.14
N PHE A 185 -4.56 12.44 -10.03
CA PHE A 185 -3.88 12.84 -8.80
C PHE A 185 -4.14 14.30 -8.45
N ALA A 186 -4.11 15.20 -9.45
CA ALA A 186 -4.44 16.60 -9.24
C ALA A 186 -5.92 16.78 -8.82
N ARG A 187 -6.85 16.08 -9.47
CA ARG A 187 -8.27 16.12 -9.10
C ARG A 187 -8.51 15.62 -7.68
N ILE A 188 -7.84 14.54 -7.27
CA ILE A 188 -7.92 14.00 -5.90
C ILE A 188 -7.30 15.00 -4.91
N GLY A 189 -6.16 15.57 -5.22
CA GLY A 189 -5.51 16.60 -4.40
C GLY A 189 -6.43 17.80 -4.16
N ASP A 190 -7.07 18.29 -5.20
CA ASP A 190 -8.02 19.41 -5.14
C ASP A 190 -9.28 19.03 -4.34
N GLN A 191 -9.83 17.84 -4.59
CA GLN A 191 -11.04 17.35 -3.90
C GLN A 191 -10.88 17.29 -2.38
N PHE A 192 -9.73 16.80 -1.92
CA PHE A 192 -9.47 16.62 -0.48
C PHE A 192 -8.67 17.75 0.16
N GLY A 193 -8.17 18.70 -0.63
CA GLY A 193 -7.35 19.81 -0.14
C GLY A 193 -5.98 19.36 0.38
N GLY A 194 -5.41 18.31 -0.22
CA GLY A 194 -4.12 17.72 0.15
C GLY A 194 -4.19 16.62 1.19
N PHE A 195 -3.05 15.99 1.46
CA PHE A 195 -2.89 14.85 2.35
C PHE A 195 -1.71 15.05 3.30
N ASP A 196 -1.84 14.57 4.53
CA ASP A 196 -0.74 14.53 5.49
C ASP A 196 0.30 13.50 5.09
N LEU A 197 -0.13 12.38 4.48
CA LEU A 197 0.72 11.31 3.98
C LEU A 197 0.12 10.75 2.68
N ALA A 198 0.95 10.56 1.66
CA ALA A 198 0.62 9.81 0.46
C ALA A 198 1.53 8.58 0.37
N ILE A 199 0.93 7.40 0.31
CA ILE A 199 1.59 6.12 0.04
C ILE A 199 1.43 5.87 -1.45
N LEU A 200 2.51 5.99 -2.21
CA LEU A 200 2.48 5.99 -3.67
C LEU A 200 3.29 4.86 -4.27
N GLU A 201 2.75 4.24 -5.30
CA GLU A 201 3.46 3.26 -6.10
C GLU A 201 4.79 3.84 -6.62
N ASP A 202 5.86 3.09 -6.44
CA ASP A 202 7.21 3.43 -6.88
C ASP A 202 8.02 2.14 -7.11
N GLY A 203 7.53 1.28 -7.99
CA GLY A 203 8.22 0.03 -8.31
C GLY A 203 7.55 -0.72 -9.44
N GLN A 204 8.23 -1.77 -9.92
CA GLN A 204 7.74 -2.67 -10.96
C GLN A 204 7.41 -1.99 -12.30
N TYR A 205 7.95 -0.79 -12.52
CA TYR A 205 7.74 0.01 -13.73
C TYR A 205 8.63 -0.45 -14.88
N ASN A 206 8.19 -0.09 -16.09
CA ASN A 206 8.96 -0.17 -17.32
C ASN A 206 8.36 0.84 -18.33
N LYS A 207 9.16 1.32 -19.29
CA LYS A 207 8.66 2.23 -20.35
C LYS A 207 7.52 1.58 -21.15
N ASP A 208 7.54 0.26 -21.32
CA ASP A 208 6.56 -0.47 -22.15
C ASP A 208 5.20 -0.61 -21.45
N TRP A 209 5.13 -0.42 -20.11
CA TRP A 209 3.88 -0.44 -19.36
C TRP A 209 3.75 0.69 -18.34
N HIS A 210 4.37 1.84 -18.57
CA HIS A 210 4.25 3.03 -17.71
C HIS A 210 2.80 3.52 -17.56
N SER A 211 1.90 3.08 -18.42
CA SER A 211 0.46 3.39 -18.32
C SER A 211 -0.22 2.71 -17.13
N VAL A 212 0.37 1.64 -16.58
CA VAL A 212 -0.16 0.87 -15.46
C VAL A 212 0.77 0.80 -14.24
N HIS A 213 1.98 1.37 -14.36
CA HIS A 213 2.95 1.54 -13.26
C HIS A 213 3.73 2.82 -13.46
N MET A 214 3.74 3.70 -12.46
CA MET A 214 4.45 4.98 -12.53
C MET A 214 5.98 4.81 -12.57
N MET A 215 6.63 5.61 -13.40
CA MET A 215 8.06 5.85 -13.25
C MET A 215 8.31 6.67 -11.97
N PRO A 216 9.48 6.57 -11.30
CA PRO A 216 9.74 7.30 -10.05
C PRO A 216 9.56 8.82 -10.15
N GLU A 217 9.90 9.41 -11.29
CA GLU A 217 9.69 10.84 -11.54
C GLU A 217 8.19 11.19 -11.63
N GLU A 218 7.37 10.27 -12.14
CA GLU A 218 5.91 10.40 -12.16
C GLU A 218 5.31 10.23 -10.76
N THR A 219 5.88 9.34 -9.94
CA THR A 219 5.51 9.20 -8.52
C THR A 219 5.74 10.52 -7.77
N ALA A 220 6.90 11.15 -7.97
CA ALA A 220 7.18 12.46 -7.38
C ALA A 220 6.20 13.54 -7.88
N GLN A 221 5.83 13.53 -9.17
CA GLN A 221 4.83 14.46 -9.70
C GLN A 221 3.44 14.19 -9.11
N ALA A 222 3.05 12.94 -8.97
CA ALA A 222 1.78 12.56 -8.32
C ALA A 222 1.70 13.10 -6.88
N ALA A 223 2.81 13.05 -6.13
CA ALA A 223 2.89 13.62 -4.78
C ALA A 223 2.67 15.15 -4.76
N VAL A 224 3.24 15.86 -5.73
CA VAL A 224 2.99 17.30 -5.91
C VAL A 224 1.52 17.56 -6.22
N ASP A 225 0.96 16.84 -7.17
CA ASP A 225 -0.43 16.98 -7.61
C ASP A 225 -1.43 16.69 -6.49
N LEU A 226 -1.12 15.74 -5.61
CA LEU A 226 -1.91 15.40 -4.42
C LEU A 226 -1.79 16.43 -3.28
N HIS A 227 -0.90 17.41 -3.41
CA HIS A 227 -0.54 18.32 -2.32
C HIS A 227 -0.13 17.56 -1.06
N ALA A 228 0.67 16.49 -1.20
CA ALA A 228 1.10 15.65 -0.11
C ALA A 228 2.19 16.32 0.74
N LYS A 229 1.99 16.38 2.05
CA LYS A 229 2.99 16.92 2.99
C LYS A 229 4.16 15.97 3.20
N THR A 230 3.89 14.67 3.17
CA THR A 230 4.88 13.59 3.27
C THR A 230 4.53 12.47 2.30
N VAL A 231 5.54 11.75 1.82
CA VAL A 231 5.41 10.69 0.81
C VAL A 231 6.16 9.45 1.25
N VAL A 232 5.53 8.28 1.08
CA VAL A 232 6.15 6.97 1.27
C VAL A 232 6.03 6.17 -0.03
N PRO A 233 7.14 5.63 -0.57
CA PRO A 233 7.08 4.75 -1.74
C PRO A 233 6.58 3.35 -1.36
N CYS A 234 5.78 2.73 -2.22
CA CYS A 234 5.35 1.35 -2.09
C CYS A 234 5.56 0.55 -3.39
N HIS A 235 5.16 -0.70 -3.40
CA HIS A 235 5.26 -1.62 -4.55
C HIS A 235 6.70 -1.97 -4.94
N ASN A 236 7.58 -2.00 -3.95
CA ASN A 236 9.01 -2.29 -4.09
C ASN A 236 9.55 -3.11 -2.90
N GLY A 237 10.83 -3.44 -2.91
CA GLY A 237 11.54 -4.01 -1.77
C GLY A 237 11.19 -5.45 -1.40
N LYS A 238 10.35 -6.16 -2.19
CA LYS A 238 9.92 -7.52 -1.85
C LYS A 238 9.92 -8.50 -3.03
N TYR A 239 9.39 -8.13 -4.18
CA TYR A 239 9.27 -9.03 -5.35
C TYR A 239 9.93 -8.43 -6.59
N PRO A 240 10.53 -9.29 -7.47
CA PRO A 240 11.18 -8.85 -8.70
C PRO A 240 10.22 -8.92 -9.91
N LEU A 241 9.10 -8.19 -9.90
CA LEU A 241 8.07 -8.24 -10.93
C LEU A 241 8.42 -7.46 -12.20
N SER A 242 9.55 -6.73 -12.23
CA SER A 242 10.00 -5.94 -13.37
C SER A 242 11.48 -6.16 -13.65
N THR A 243 11.96 -5.48 -14.70
CA THR A 243 13.34 -5.62 -15.20
C THR A 243 14.33 -4.62 -14.60
N HIS A 244 13.87 -3.59 -13.87
CA HIS A 244 14.76 -2.64 -13.22
C HIS A 244 15.54 -3.25 -12.07
N GLN A 245 16.61 -2.61 -11.65
CA GLN A 245 17.34 -2.99 -10.45
C GLN A 245 16.47 -2.74 -9.21
N TRP A 246 16.59 -3.61 -8.21
CA TRP A 246 15.75 -3.52 -7.00
C TRP A 246 15.91 -2.20 -6.24
N LYS A 247 17.08 -1.54 -6.31
CA LYS A 247 17.35 -0.22 -5.71
C LYS A 247 16.89 0.97 -6.56
N ASP A 248 16.67 0.77 -7.86
CA ASP A 248 16.42 1.85 -8.82
C ASP A 248 15.24 2.74 -8.40
N PRO A 249 14.12 2.19 -7.90
CA PRO A 249 13.01 3.00 -7.40
C PRO A 249 13.45 4.04 -6.38
N TYR A 250 14.20 3.63 -5.37
CA TYR A 250 14.66 4.52 -4.29
C TYR A 250 15.63 5.59 -4.79
N ILE A 251 16.60 5.19 -5.62
CA ILE A 251 17.63 6.10 -6.14
C ILE A 251 16.98 7.21 -6.98
N ARG A 252 16.09 6.84 -7.87
CA ARG A 252 15.42 7.79 -8.76
C ARG A 252 14.41 8.65 -8.03
N LEU A 253 13.63 8.05 -7.11
CA LEU A 253 12.62 8.81 -6.35
C LEU A 253 13.27 9.81 -5.40
N VAL A 254 14.36 9.46 -4.71
CA VAL A 254 15.10 10.41 -3.86
C VAL A 254 15.56 11.62 -4.64
N LYS A 255 16.09 11.40 -5.84
CA LYS A 255 16.50 12.50 -6.73
C LYS A 255 15.30 13.36 -7.14
N ALA A 256 14.24 12.74 -7.63
CA ALA A 256 13.04 13.45 -8.10
C ALA A 256 12.33 14.21 -6.96
N ALA A 257 12.27 13.61 -5.76
CA ALA A 257 11.70 14.26 -4.58
C ALA A 257 12.51 15.49 -4.15
N HIS A 258 13.83 15.40 -4.20
CA HIS A 258 14.71 16.56 -3.92
C HIS A 258 14.48 17.71 -4.92
N GLU A 259 14.39 17.39 -6.20
CA GLU A 259 14.16 18.40 -7.28
C GLU A 259 12.79 19.10 -7.13
N LYS A 260 11.81 18.45 -6.48
CA LYS A 260 10.45 18.98 -6.28
C LYS A 260 10.17 19.44 -4.84
N ASP A 261 11.19 19.48 -4.00
CA ASP A 261 11.10 19.90 -2.59
C ASP A 261 10.04 19.07 -1.80
N LEU A 262 10.00 17.76 -2.04
CA LEU A 262 9.11 16.84 -1.35
C LEU A 262 9.76 16.28 -0.08
N THR A 263 8.96 16.07 0.95
CA THR A 263 9.37 15.33 2.14
C THR A 263 9.13 13.84 1.92
N LEU A 264 10.18 13.13 1.49
CA LEU A 264 10.17 11.70 1.24
C LEU A 264 10.60 10.94 2.51
N LEU A 265 9.79 9.99 2.93
CA LEU A 265 10.03 9.11 4.08
C LEU A 265 10.24 7.68 3.57
N THR A 266 11.36 7.08 3.94
CA THR A 266 11.80 5.77 3.45
C THR A 266 12.08 4.79 4.61
N PRO A 267 11.06 4.42 5.41
CA PRO A 267 11.26 3.47 6.49
C PRO A 267 11.69 2.10 5.95
N MET A 268 12.47 1.37 6.75
CA MET A 268 12.69 -0.07 6.54
C MET A 268 11.39 -0.84 6.74
N ILE A 269 11.33 -2.06 6.23
CA ILE A 269 10.24 -2.99 6.57
C ILE A 269 10.19 -3.15 8.10
N GLY A 270 9.03 -2.87 8.69
CA GLY A 270 8.78 -2.96 10.11
C GLY A 270 9.13 -1.72 10.94
N GLU A 271 9.82 -0.74 10.38
CA GLU A 271 10.13 0.50 11.08
C GLU A 271 8.87 1.37 11.20
N THR A 272 8.68 1.98 12.39
CA THR A 272 7.50 2.78 12.66
C THR A 272 7.67 4.20 12.16
N LEU A 273 6.74 4.65 11.32
CA LEU A 273 6.62 6.02 10.84
C LEU A 273 5.50 6.73 11.58
N ARG A 274 5.73 7.96 12.05
CA ARG A 274 4.70 8.79 12.68
C ARG A 274 3.98 9.62 11.62
N ILE A 275 2.69 9.41 11.45
CA ILE A 275 1.88 10.16 10.48
C ILE A 275 1.69 11.60 10.96
N GLY A 276 1.98 12.56 10.07
CA GLY A 276 1.89 13.99 10.35
C GLY A 276 3.16 14.62 10.91
N ASP A 277 4.22 13.84 11.17
CA ASP A 277 5.53 14.34 11.54
C ASP A 277 6.42 14.51 10.30
N GLN A 278 6.68 15.75 9.91
CA GLN A 278 7.53 16.09 8.77
C GLN A 278 9.02 16.15 9.16
N ASN A 279 9.36 16.10 10.45
CA ASN A 279 10.72 16.26 10.95
C ASN A 279 11.39 14.93 11.31
N GLN A 280 10.72 13.80 11.12
CA GLN A 280 11.32 12.49 11.30
C GLN A 280 12.27 12.15 10.16
N TYR A 281 13.29 11.37 10.44
CA TYR A 281 14.30 10.97 9.49
C TYR A 281 14.39 9.45 9.39
N PHE A 282 14.52 8.95 8.15
CA PHE A 282 14.80 7.54 7.83
C PHE A 282 16.09 7.45 7.03
N GLY A 283 16.94 6.49 7.36
CA GLY A 283 18.17 6.24 6.64
C GLY A 283 17.92 5.69 5.22
N ARG A 284 18.92 5.82 4.37
CA ARG A 284 18.93 5.19 3.04
C ARG A 284 19.41 3.75 3.17
N TRP A 285 18.59 2.91 3.80
CA TRP A 285 18.94 1.53 4.16
C TRP A 285 19.35 0.69 2.96
N TRP A 286 18.82 0.96 1.76
CA TRP A 286 19.19 0.26 0.52
C TRP A 286 20.64 0.53 0.08
N GLU A 287 21.28 1.62 0.52
CA GLU A 287 22.69 1.91 0.25
C GLU A 287 23.64 1.04 1.06
N LEU A 288 23.14 0.44 2.15
CA LEU A 288 23.91 -0.47 3.01
C LEU A 288 23.96 -1.92 2.49
N MET A 289 23.29 -2.19 1.37
CA MET A 289 23.11 -3.53 0.80
C MET A 289 23.68 -3.61 -0.61
N ASN A 290 23.96 -4.83 -1.07
CA ASN A 290 24.44 -5.10 -2.43
C ASN A 290 23.34 -5.61 -3.36
#